data_dadfc4c89a4933fd0a8b0ab4739c36b5
#
_entry.id   dadfc4c89a4933fd0a8b0ab4739c36b5
#
_cell.length_a   1.000
_cell.length_b   1.000
_cell.length_c   1.000
_cell.angle_alpha   90.00
_cell.angle_beta   90.00
_cell.angle_gamma   90.00
#
_symmetry.space_group_name_H-M   'P 1'
#
loop_
_entity.id
_entity.type
_entity.pdbx_description
1 polymer ?
#
loop_
_entity_poly.entity_id
_entity_poly.type
_entity_poly.pdbx_seq_one_letter_code
_entity_poly.pdbx_strand_id
1 'polypeptide(L)'
;MRVGWVVVVGDHEGKVGVGFGKANEVSDAIRKGGEAARKAMRPVTLRVEKDAQGNVVCVTIPHDVAGDCDGGRVILKPAPAGTGLIVGGGMRPVLEAVGIRDAVGKSLGSKNRLNVVKATMNALAQLRSAAEIEAIRA
;
A
#
# COMPACT_ATOMS: atom_id res chain seq x y z
N MET A 1 -16.99 -0.98 26.19
CA MET A 1 -15.74 -0.49 25.59
C MET A 1 -15.73 -0.84 24.09
N ARG A 2 -15.39 0.11 23.24
CA ARG A 2 -15.31 -0.14 21.81
C ARG A 2 -13.91 -0.50 21.38
N VAL A 3 -13.80 -1.46 20.48
CA VAL A 3 -12.52 -1.89 19.88
C VAL A 3 -12.45 -1.32 18.47
N GLY A 4 -11.35 -0.70 18.13
CA GLY A 4 -11.06 -0.22 16.77
C GLY A 4 -10.08 -1.16 16.07
N TRP A 5 -10.33 -1.43 14.77
CA TRP A 5 -9.48 -2.32 14.00
C TRP A 5 -9.26 -1.79 12.60
N VAL A 6 -8.00 -1.77 12.16
CA VAL A 6 -7.63 -1.38 10.80
C VAL A 6 -7.53 -2.65 9.96
N VAL A 7 -8.28 -2.70 8.87
CA VAL A 7 -8.30 -3.86 7.98
C VAL A 7 -7.81 -3.44 6.60
N VAL A 8 -6.89 -4.22 6.04
CA VAL A 8 -6.36 -4.02 4.70
C VAL A 8 -6.79 -5.20 3.83
N VAL A 9 -7.37 -4.90 2.68
CA VAL A 9 -7.83 -5.90 1.72
C VAL A 9 -7.20 -5.61 0.37
N GLY A 10 -6.67 -6.62 -0.28
CA GLY A 10 -6.08 -6.47 -1.61
C GLY A 10 -6.21 -7.77 -2.41
N ASP A 11 -6.11 -7.66 -3.74
CA ASP A 11 -6.19 -8.80 -4.65
C ASP A 11 -4.81 -9.34 -5.03
N HIS A 12 -3.73 -8.79 -4.48
CA HIS A 12 -2.33 -9.09 -4.82
C HIS A 12 -1.98 -8.87 -6.30
N GLU A 13 -2.84 -8.16 -7.03
CA GLU A 13 -2.68 -7.88 -8.46
C GLU A 13 -2.82 -6.38 -8.78
N GLY A 14 -2.60 -5.53 -7.81
CA GLY A 14 -2.57 -4.09 -8.01
C GLY A 14 -3.76 -3.32 -7.44
N LYS A 15 -4.67 -3.97 -6.72
CA LYS A 15 -5.77 -3.27 -6.04
C LYS A 15 -5.66 -3.45 -4.54
N VAL A 16 -5.92 -2.38 -3.81
CA VAL A 16 -5.89 -2.40 -2.35
C VAL A 16 -6.91 -1.42 -1.77
N GLY A 17 -7.48 -1.79 -0.64
CA GLY A 17 -8.37 -0.92 0.12
C GLY A 17 -8.07 -1.04 1.60
N VAL A 18 -8.30 0.05 2.33
CA VAL A 18 -8.13 0.12 3.77
C VAL A 18 -9.44 0.55 4.40
N GLY A 19 -9.86 -0.15 5.44
CA GLY A 19 -11.04 0.17 6.19
C GLY A 19 -10.75 0.18 7.68
N PHE A 20 -11.54 0.95 8.40
CA PHE A 20 -11.50 1.01 9.86
C PHE A 20 -12.84 0.56 10.41
N GLY A 21 -12.83 -0.47 11.25
CA GLY A 21 -14.02 -0.97 11.91
C GLY A 21 -13.97 -0.66 13.40
N LYS A 22 -15.11 -0.26 13.95
CA LYS A 22 -15.27 0.04 15.38
C LYS A 22 -16.54 -0.61 15.91
N ALA A 23 -16.38 -1.43 16.93
CA ALA A 23 -17.50 -2.16 17.52
C ALA A 23 -17.19 -2.59 18.95
N ASN A 24 -18.18 -3.13 19.66
CA ASN A 24 -17.98 -3.63 21.02
C ASN A 24 -17.21 -4.95 21.05
N GLU A 25 -17.25 -5.71 19.98
CA GLU A 25 -16.54 -6.99 19.86
C GLU A 25 -15.52 -6.94 18.72
N VAL A 26 -14.40 -7.64 18.90
CA VAL A 26 -13.30 -7.67 17.91
C VAL A 26 -13.77 -8.24 16.56
N SER A 27 -14.53 -9.33 16.57
CA SER A 27 -15.05 -9.95 15.35
C SER A 27 -15.92 -9.00 14.52
N ASP A 28 -16.77 -8.22 15.16
CA ASP A 28 -17.61 -7.23 14.50
C ASP A 28 -16.79 -6.05 13.97
N ALA A 29 -15.77 -5.62 14.71
CA ALA A 29 -14.88 -4.56 14.27
C ALA A 29 -14.11 -4.97 13.01
N ILE A 30 -13.60 -6.20 12.96
CA ILE A 30 -12.90 -6.74 11.80
C ILE A 30 -13.84 -6.85 10.60
N ARG A 31 -15.05 -7.34 10.80
CA ARG A 31 -16.06 -7.47 9.74
C ARG A 31 -16.41 -6.11 9.12
N LYS A 32 -16.68 -5.13 9.96
CA LYS A 32 -17.00 -3.76 9.50
C LYS A 32 -15.81 -3.12 8.77
N GLY A 33 -14.61 -3.29 9.31
CA GLY A 33 -13.39 -2.80 8.67
C GLY A 33 -13.16 -3.47 7.32
N GLY A 34 -13.37 -4.78 7.21
CA GLY A 34 -13.25 -5.53 5.97
C GLY A 34 -14.24 -5.08 4.89
N GLU A 35 -15.49 -4.83 5.28
CA GLU A 35 -16.49 -4.30 4.35
C GLU A 35 -16.12 -2.91 3.85
N ALA A 36 -15.69 -2.02 4.74
CA ALA A 36 -15.24 -0.69 4.38
C ALA A 36 -14.01 -0.74 3.47
N ALA A 37 -13.06 -1.63 3.76
CA ALA A 37 -11.86 -1.81 2.94
C ALA A 37 -12.20 -2.29 1.53
N ARG A 38 -13.11 -3.24 1.39
CA ARG A 38 -13.55 -3.74 0.08
C ARG A 38 -14.21 -2.65 -0.76
N LYS A 39 -15.04 -1.81 -0.15
CA LYS A 39 -15.65 -0.67 -0.82
C LYS A 39 -14.66 0.40 -1.23
N ALA A 40 -13.55 0.51 -0.50
CA ALA A 40 -12.51 1.50 -0.73
C ALA A 40 -11.38 0.99 -1.62
N MET A 41 -11.47 -0.21 -2.19
CA MET A 41 -10.41 -0.76 -3.05
C MET A 41 -10.19 0.11 -4.27
N ARG A 42 -8.92 0.42 -4.53
CA ARG A 42 -8.48 1.26 -5.64
C ARG A 42 -7.31 0.62 -6.36
N PRO A 43 -7.21 0.83 -7.70
CA PRO A 43 -6.04 0.35 -8.43
C PRO A 43 -4.80 1.15 -8.07
N VAL A 44 -3.66 0.47 -8.07
CA VAL A 44 -2.34 1.06 -7.83
C VAL A 44 -1.46 0.75 -9.03
N THR A 45 -0.75 1.76 -9.52
CA THR A 45 0.18 1.58 -10.63
C THR A 45 1.45 0.89 -10.15
N LEU A 46 1.73 -0.28 -10.68
CA LEU A 46 2.91 -1.08 -10.33
C LEU A 46 3.83 -1.24 -11.54
N ARG A 47 5.12 -1.45 -11.25
CA ARG A 47 6.10 -1.85 -12.26
C ARG A 47 6.35 -3.35 -12.10
N VAL A 48 6.04 -4.11 -13.13
CA VAL A 48 6.22 -5.56 -13.15
C VAL A 48 7.34 -5.90 -14.14
N GLU A 49 8.35 -6.63 -13.67
CA GLU A 49 9.44 -7.10 -14.50
C GLU A 49 9.31 -8.63 -14.70
N LYS A 50 9.49 -9.07 -15.93
CA LYS A 50 9.40 -10.48 -16.30
C LYS A 50 10.73 -10.95 -16.92
N ASP A 51 11.02 -12.24 -16.73
CA ASP A 51 12.18 -12.85 -17.38
C ASP A 51 11.88 -13.22 -18.85
N ALA A 52 12.85 -13.82 -19.53
CA ALA A 52 12.72 -14.23 -20.93
C ALA A 52 11.63 -15.29 -21.15
N GLN A 53 11.24 -16.03 -20.12
CA GLN A 53 10.20 -17.05 -20.18
C GLN A 53 8.81 -16.51 -19.81
N GLY A 54 8.71 -15.21 -19.48
CA GLY A 54 7.45 -14.59 -19.10
C GLY A 54 7.09 -14.72 -17.63
N ASN A 55 7.97 -15.26 -16.79
CA ASN A 55 7.75 -15.35 -15.35
C ASN A 55 7.98 -14.02 -14.67
N VAL A 56 7.12 -13.65 -13.71
CA VAL A 56 7.28 -12.43 -12.93
C VAL A 56 8.45 -12.58 -11.97
N VAL A 57 9.47 -11.74 -12.11
CA VAL A 57 10.67 -11.76 -11.25
C VAL A 57 10.70 -10.59 -10.27
N CYS A 58 9.96 -9.51 -10.56
CA CYS A 58 9.92 -8.32 -9.73
C CYS A 58 8.56 -7.64 -9.84
N VAL A 59 7.97 -7.27 -8.71
CA VAL A 59 6.81 -6.38 -8.65
C VAL A 59 7.17 -5.26 -7.70
N THR A 60 7.30 -4.06 -8.21
CA THR A 60 7.71 -2.90 -7.42
C THR A 60 6.93 -1.66 -7.86
N ILE A 61 7.24 -0.51 -7.27
CA ILE A 61 6.63 0.75 -7.67
C ILE A 61 7.44 1.40 -8.79
N PRO A 62 6.80 2.20 -9.67
CA PRO A 62 7.49 2.77 -10.83
C PRO A 62 8.48 3.90 -10.49
N HIS A 63 8.30 4.59 -9.36
CA HIS A 63 9.18 5.69 -8.94
C HIS A 63 9.09 5.93 -7.44
N ASP A 64 10.00 6.74 -6.92
CA ASP A 64 9.97 7.17 -5.52
C ASP A 64 8.70 7.98 -5.26
N VAL A 65 8.10 7.79 -4.10
CA VAL A 65 6.88 8.50 -3.72
C VAL A 65 6.85 8.72 -2.21
N ALA A 66 6.16 9.78 -1.78
CA ALA A 66 5.92 10.06 -0.38
C ALA A 66 4.45 10.37 -0.16
N GLY A 67 3.92 9.95 0.98
CA GLY A 67 2.55 10.25 1.38
C GLY A 67 2.49 10.73 2.81
N ASP A 68 1.53 11.60 3.12
CA ASP A 68 1.34 12.14 4.45
C ASP A 68 -0.10 11.93 4.92
N CYS A 69 -0.27 11.74 6.23
CA CYS A 69 -1.58 11.74 6.86
C CYS A 69 -1.43 12.05 8.35
N ASP A 70 -2.08 13.11 8.81
CA ASP A 70 -2.19 13.49 10.22
C ASP A 70 -0.85 13.46 11.00
N GLY A 71 0.19 14.04 10.40
CA GLY A 71 1.53 14.10 10.99
C GLY A 71 2.40 12.88 10.74
N GLY A 72 1.84 11.82 10.13
CA GLY A 72 2.62 10.66 9.68
C GLY A 72 3.08 10.86 8.25
N ARG A 73 4.31 10.45 7.96
CA ARG A 73 4.87 10.51 6.62
C ARG A 73 5.46 9.16 6.24
N VAL A 74 5.22 8.75 5.01
CA VAL A 74 5.75 7.51 4.46
C VAL A 74 6.52 7.83 3.19
N ILE A 75 7.72 7.28 3.08
CA ILE A 75 8.55 7.38 1.88
C ILE A 75 8.74 5.98 1.33
N LEU A 76 8.45 5.79 0.04
CA LEU A 76 8.60 4.52 -0.65
C LEU A 76 9.53 4.67 -1.85
N LYS A 77 10.39 3.68 -2.05
CA LYS A 77 11.31 3.64 -3.18
C LYS A 77 11.23 2.27 -3.86
N PRO A 78 11.33 2.23 -5.20
CA PRO A 78 11.40 0.95 -5.89
C PRO A 78 12.70 0.23 -5.55
N ALA A 79 12.69 -1.10 -5.66
CA ALA A 79 13.86 -1.93 -5.41
C ALA A 79 14.00 -2.98 -6.50
N PRO A 80 15.24 -3.45 -6.77
CA PRO A 80 15.48 -4.49 -7.76
C PRO A 80 14.95 -5.85 -7.28
N ALA A 81 14.80 -6.77 -8.22
CA ALA A 81 14.34 -8.14 -7.93
C ALA A 81 15.24 -8.79 -6.87
N GLY A 82 14.60 -9.48 -5.93
CA GLY A 82 15.28 -10.18 -4.86
C GLY A 82 15.53 -9.37 -3.59
N THR A 83 15.27 -8.06 -3.61
CA THR A 83 15.44 -7.21 -2.42
C THR A 83 14.42 -7.53 -1.34
N GLY A 84 13.18 -7.88 -1.72
CA GLY A 84 12.08 -8.10 -0.81
C GLY A 84 11.50 -6.80 -0.28
N LEU A 85 10.61 -6.89 0.70
CA LEU A 85 10.00 -5.73 1.33
C LEU A 85 10.79 -5.31 2.57
N ILE A 86 11.48 -4.18 2.46
CA ILE A 86 12.24 -3.57 3.57
C ILE A 86 11.46 -2.33 4.02
N VAL A 87 10.43 -2.56 4.82
CA VAL A 87 9.48 -1.51 5.23
C VAL A 87 9.09 -1.68 6.69
N GLY A 88 8.59 -0.61 7.29
CA GLY A 88 8.07 -0.65 8.65
C GLY A 88 6.77 -1.47 8.77
N GLY A 89 6.46 -1.94 9.98
CA GLY A 89 5.34 -2.84 10.22
C GLY A 89 3.97 -2.34 9.80
N GLY A 90 3.72 -1.03 9.88
CA GLY A 90 2.43 -0.46 9.47
C GLY A 90 2.23 -0.39 7.96
N MET A 91 3.32 -0.35 7.20
CA MET A 91 3.30 -0.27 5.72
C MET A 91 3.22 -1.64 5.07
N ARG A 92 3.81 -2.64 5.70
CA ARG A 92 3.97 -3.98 5.13
C ARG A 92 2.64 -4.64 4.70
N PRO A 93 1.59 -4.65 5.54
CA PRO A 93 0.34 -5.25 5.15
C PRO A 93 -0.28 -4.64 3.90
N VAL A 94 -0.14 -3.32 3.72
CA VAL A 94 -0.66 -2.62 2.53
C VAL A 94 0.10 -3.06 1.28
N LEU A 95 1.43 -3.08 1.34
CA LEU A 95 2.25 -3.44 0.19
C LEU A 95 2.08 -4.91 -0.20
N GLU A 96 1.97 -5.80 0.78
CA GLU A 96 1.69 -7.22 0.53
C GLU A 96 0.31 -7.43 -0.10
N ALA A 97 -0.70 -6.72 0.38
CA ALA A 97 -2.07 -6.82 -0.13
C ALA A 97 -2.17 -6.34 -1.59
N VAL A 98 -1.39 -5.35 -1.98
CA VAL A 98 -1.33 -4.85 -3.36
C VAL A 98 -0.59 -5.82 -4.28
N GLY A 99 0.32 -6.63 -3.74
CA GLY A 99 1.13 -7.56 -4.50
C GLY A 99 2.56 -7.09 -4.78
N ILE A 100 3.01 -6.04 -4.12
CA ILE A 100 4.39 -5.56 -4.25
C ILE A 100 5.33 -6.55 -3.55
N ARG A 101 6.39 -6.97 -4.25
CA ARG A 101 7.37 -7.93 -3.74
C ARG A 101 8.68 -7.28 -3.33
N ASP A 102 9.07 -6.19 -3.98
CA ASP A 102 10.37 -5.55 -3.81
C ASP A 102 10.19 -4.05 -3.66
N ALA A 103 10.44 -3.52 -2.49
CA ALA A 103 10.37 -2.10 -2.22
C ALA A 103 11.07 -1.78 -0.90
N VAL A 104 11.58 -0.56 -0.80
CA VAL A 104 12.16 -0.02 0.43
C VAL A 104 11.30 1.15 0.87
N GLY A 105 10.96 1.19 2.15
CA GLY A 105 10.14 2.26 2.67
C GLY A 105 10.43 2.59 4.11
N LYS A 106 10.11 3.82 4.50
CA LYS A 106 10.31 4.30 5.86
C LYS A 106 9.12 5.16 6.28
N SER A 107 8.65 4.95 7.49
CA SER A 107 7.64 5.81 8.09
C SER A 107 8.29 6.77 9.08
N LEU A 108 7.84 8.02 9.06
CA LEU A 108 8.35 9.12 9.88
C LEU A 108 7.18 9.81 10.57
N GLY A 109 7.41 10.36 11.74
CA GLY A 109 6.42 11.13 12.48
C GLY A 109 5.51 10.26 13.34
N SER A 110 4.27 10.08 12.93
CA SER A 110 3.26 9.39 13.73
C SER A 110 3.58 7.91 13.96
N LYS A 111 3.36 7.45 15.19
CA LYS A 111 3.41 6.02 15.54
C LYS A 111 2.02 5.36 15.46
N ASN A 112 0.98 6.14 15.17
CA ASN A 112 -0.37 5.62 15.05
C ASN A 112 -0.47 4.78 13.77
N ARG A 113 -0.83 3.51 13.92
CA ARG A 113 -0.90 2.56 12.81
C ARG A 113 -1.86 3.02 11.71
N LEU A 114 -3.01 3.57 12.09
CA LEU A 114 -4.00 4.06 11.12
C LEU A 114 -3.41 5.20 10.26
N ASN A 115 -2.68 6.13 10.87
CA ASN A 115 -2.06 7.24 10.14
C ASN A 115 -0.97 6.73 9.19
N VAL A 116 -0.18 5.75 9.60
CA VAL A 116 0.85 5.14 8.74
C VAL A 116 0.19 4.42 7.55
N VAL A 117 -0.86 3.66 7.78
CA VAL A 117 -1.59 2.96 6.72
C VAL A 117 -2.21 3.95 5.74
N LYS A 118 -2.86 5.00 6.23
CA LYS A 118 -3.44 6.05 5.37
C LYS A 118 -2.38 6.80 4.58
N ALA A 119 -1.24 7.12 5.21
CA ALA A 119 -0.11 7.76 4.52
C ALA A 119 0.43 6.86 3.40
N THR A 120 0.52 5.56 3.64
CA THR A 120 0.93 4.58 2.62
C THR A 120 -0.06 4.57 1.45
N MET A 121 -1.37 4.58 1.71
CA MET A 121 -2.39 4.66 0.67
C MET A 121 -2.28 5.95 -0.14
N ASN A 122 -2.03 7.09 0.52
CA ASN A 122 -1.83 8.36 -0.15
C ASN A 122 -0.58 8.34 -1.05
N ALA A 123 0.50 7.72 -0.60
CA ALA A 123 1.70 7.53 -1.41
C ALA A 123 1.41 6.68 -2.66
N LEU A 124 0.74 5.55 -2.48
CA LEU A 124 0.40 4.66 -3.59
C LEU A 124 -0.54 5.33 -4.61
N ALA A 125 -1.41 6.21 -4.17
CA ALA A 125 -2.33 6.94 -5.06
C ALA A 125 -1.61 7.93 -5.99
N GLN A 126 -0.38 8.30 -5.66
CA GLN A 126 0.42 9.24 -6.45
C GLN A 126 1.27 8.56 -7.52
N LEU A 127 1.31 7.24 -7.56
CA LEU A 127 2.13 6.49 -8.51
C LEU A 127 1.63 6.66 -9.94
N ARG A 128 2.57 6.86 -10.87
CA ARG A 128 2.31 7.04 -12.30
C ARG A 128 3.18 6.08 -13.10
N SER A 129 2.62 5.49 -14.15
CA SER A 129 3.42 4.69 -15.08
C SER A 129 4.34 5.61 -15.92
N ALA A 130 5.34 5.03 -16.56
CA ALA A 130 6.22 5.79 -17.45
C ALA A 130 5.42 6.47 -18.57
N ALA A 131 4.44 5.78 -19.14
CA ALA A 131 3.57 6.35 -20.18
C ALA A 131 2.75 7.52 -19.66
N GLU A 132 2.23 7.44 -18.45
CA GLU A 132 1.48 8.54 -17.82
C GLU A 132 2.36 9.75 -17.56
N ILE A 133 3.61 9.54 -17.14
CA ILE A 133 4.57 10.63 -16.91
C ILE A 133 4.91 11.32 -18.23
N GLU A 134 5.14 10.58 -19.30
CA GLU A 134 5.40 11.14 -20.63
C GLU A 134 4.21 11.96 -21.13
N ALA A 135 2.99 11.47 -20.95
CA ALA A 135 1.78 12.19 -21.34
C ALA A 135 1.63 13.52 -20.59
N ILE A 136 2.01 13.58 -19.31
CA ILE A 136 1.97 14.79 -18.51
C ILE A 136 3.03 15.80 -18.96
N ARG A 137 4.22 15.32 -19.35
CA ARG A 137 5.32 16.16 -19.80
C ARG A 137 5.14 16.69 -21.23
N ALA A 138 4.38 15.97 -22.02
CA ALA A 138 4.05 16.40 -23.36
C ALA A 138 3.02 17.53 -23.37
#